data_8ecf67ccd660da64b5edee0e9d0171d7
#
_entry.id   8ecf67ccd660da64b5edee0e9d0171d7
#
_cell.length_a   1.000
_cell.length_b   1.000
_cell.length_c   1.000
_cell.angle_alpha   90.00
_cell.angle_beta   90.00
_cell.angle_gamma   90.00
#
_symmetry.space_group_name_H-M   'P 1'
#
loop_
_entity.id
_entity.type
_entity.pdbx_description
1 polymer ?
#
loop_
_entity_poly.entity_id
_entity_poly.type
_entity_poly.pdbx_seq_one_letter_code
_entity_poly.pdbx_strand_id
1 'polypeptide(L)'
;MTRVLWVSRHTMEMNQIADLRRVYGDDVEIKQYAESVTSAKQVTELGADCDVLAVVLPPAFLADLTNPRVNQKPVIRAIANRVATGKTVVNPATGKEEPEMKFEHVAWERVIKVEIITEKL
;
A
#
# COMPACT_ATOMS: atom_id res chain seq x y z
N MET A 1 8.71 16.84 -10.73
CA MET A 1 8.04 16.57 -9.46
C MET A 1 7.09 15.40 -9.64
N THR A 2 7.17 14.42 -8.76
CA THR A 2 6.32 13.21 -8.81
C THR A 2 5.20 13.36 -7.78
N ARG A 3 3.98 13.12 -8.20
CA ARG A 3 2.82 13.11 -7.31
C ARG A 3 2.35 11.66 -7.13
N VAL A 4 2.23 11.25 -5.86
CA VAL A 4 1.84 9.90 -5.46
C VAL A 4 0.43 9.96 -4.86
N LEU A 5 -0.50 9.16 -5.39
CA LEU A 5 -1.78 8.92 -4.74
C LEU A 5 -1.59 7.86 -3.65
N TRP A 6 -1.91 8.18 -2.41
CA TRP A 6 -1.87 7.25 -1.28
C TRP A 6 -3.29 6.84 -0.89
N VAL A 7 -3.67 5.62 -1.24
CA VAL A 7 -4.99 5.05 -0.94
C VAL A 7 -4.86 4.21 0.32
N SER A 8 -5.08 4.82 1.45
CA SER A 8 -5.02 4.18 2.77
C SER A 8 -5.70 5.06 3.82
N ARG A 9 -6.29 4.43 4.83
CA ARG A 9 -6.83 5.12 6.00
C ARG A 9 -5.74 5.58 6.97
N HIS A 10 -4.55 5.01 6.86
CA HIS A 10 -3.42 5.36 7.70
C HIS A 10 -2.62 6.49 7.08
N THR A 11 -2.26 7.49 7.90
CA THR A 11 -1.31 8.51 7.47
C THR A 11 0.03 7.84 7.16
N MET A 12 0.63 8.24 6.05
CA MET A 12 1.93 7.71 5.67
C MET A 12 2.98 8.08 6.72
N GLU A 13 3.74 7.08 7.16
CA GLU A 13 4.77 7.26 8.18
C GLU A 13 6.01 7.96 7.62
N MET A 14 6.81 8.57 8.49
CA MET A 14 7.98 9.33 8.07
C MET A 14 9.02 8.49 7.35
N ASN A 15 9.24 7.25 7.76
CA ASN A 15 10.16 6.34 7.09
C ASN A 15 9.64 5.90 5.70
N GLN A 16 8.33 5.79 5.53
CA GLN A 16 7.71 5.54 4.23
C GLN A 16 7.90 6.73 3.29
N ILE A 17 7.71 7.95 3.80
CA ILE A 17 7.92 9.19 3.04
C ILE A 17 9.39 9.35 2.65
N ALA A 18 10.30 9.10 3.59
CA ALA A 18 11.74 9.19 3.32
C ALA A 18 12.16 8.22 2.21
N ASP A 19 11.59 7.02 2.20
CA ASP A 19 11.87 6.02 1.16
C ASP A 19 11.29 6.43 -0.20
N LEU A 20 10.11 7.06 -0.23
CA LEU A 20 9.56 7.63 -1.46
C LEU A 20 10.43 8.77 -2.00
N ARG A 21 10.96 9.62 -1.12
CA ARG A 21 11.90 10.68 -1.52
C ARG A 21 13.18 10.12 -2.11
N ARG A 22 13.68 9.03 -1.57
CA ARG A 22 14.84 8.33 -2.13
C ARG A 22 14.58 7.83 -3.56
N VAL A 23 13.37 7.34 -3.83
CA VAL A 23 13.01 6.75 -5.13
C VAL A 23 12.61 7.81 -6.14
N TYR A 24 11.78 8.79 -5.74
CA TYR A 24 11.15 9.74 -6.65
C TYR A 24 11.65 11.19 -6.53
N GLY A 25 12.50 11.47 -5.55
CA GLY A 25 13.05 12.80 -5.32
C GLY A 25 12.47 13.49 -4.09
N ASP A 26 13.21 14.45 -3.55
CA ASP A 26 12.84 15.16 -2.32
C ASP A 26 11.58 16.01 -2.44
N ASP A 27 11.20 16.36 -3.67
CA ASP A 27 10.01 17.15 -3.97
C ASP A 27 8.74 16.32 -4.25
N VAL A 28 8.77 15.02 -3.94
CA VAL A 28 7.60 14.15 -4.10
C VAL A 28 6.40 14.70 -3.31
N GLU A 29 5.25 14.77 -3.96
CA GLU A 29 3.99 15.15 -3.34
C GLU A 29 3.12 13.92 -3.07
N ILE A 30 2.43 13.91 -1.93
CA ILE A 30 1.56 12.82 -1.52
C ILE A 30 0.14 13.35 -1.40
N LYS A 31 -0.77 12.76 -2.17
CA LYS A 31 -2.19 13.02 -2.12
C LYS A 31 -2.87 11.82 -1.47
N GLN A 32 -3.40 11.97 -0.27
CA GLN A 32 -4.05 10.88 0.46
C GLN A 32 -5.53 10.81 0.14
N TYR A 33 -6.02 9.60 -0.07
CA TYR A 33 -7.44 9.25 -0.08
C TYR A 33 -7.68 8.21 1.01
N ALA A 34 -8.36 8.62 2.09
CA ALA A 34 -8.46 7.85 3.32
C ALA A 34 -9.78 7.06 3.43
N GLU A 35 -10.59 7.03 2.39
CA GLU A 35 -11.86 6.33 2.37
C GLU A 35 -11.79 5.03 1.59
N SER A 36 -12.81 4.19 1.73
CA SER A 36 -12.89 2.93 0.99
C SER A 36 -13.08 3.18 -0.50
N VAL A 37 -12.46 2.36 -1.32
CA VAL A 37 -12.65 2.34 -2.77
C VAL A 37 -13.44 1.09 -3.17
N THR A 38 -14.27 1.23 -4.19
CA THR A 38 -15.17 0.17 -4.64
C THR A 38 -14.76 -0.44 -5.97
N SER A 39 -13.83 0.20 -6.69
CA SER A 39 -13.36 -0.29 -7.99
C SER A 39 -11.98 0.27 -8.34
N ALA A 40 -11.30 -0.42 -9.25
CA ALA A 40 -10.05 0.06 -9.83
C ALA A 40 -10.26 1.36 -10.62
N LYS A 41 -11.41 1.52 -11.27
CA LYS A 41 -11.77 2.74 -11.99
C LYS A 41 -11.78 3.96 -11.06
N GLN A 42 -12.33 3.82 -9.85
CA GLN A 42 -12.33 4.88 -8.85
C GLN A 42 -10.90 5.30 -8.51
N VAL A 43 -9.98 4.35 -8.34
CA VAL A 43 -8.58 4.63 -8.06
C VAL A 43 -7.91 5.38 -9.22
N THR A 44 -8.16 4.97 -10.45
CA THR A 44 -7.60 5.65 -11.64
C THR A 44 -8.13 7.07 -11.79
N GLU A 45 -9.40 7.30 -11.47
CA GLU A 45 -10.00 8.64 -11.48
C GLU A 45 -9.41 9.54 -10.40
N LEU A 46 -9.26 9.03 -9.17
CA LEU A 46 -8.62 9.76 -8.07
C LEU A 46 -7.17 10.09 -8.37
N GLY A 47 -6.46 9.22 -9.07
CA GLY A 47 -5.07 9.38 -9.44
C GLY A 47 -4.84 10.01 -10.81
N ALA A 48 -5.87 10.61 -11.43
CA ALA A 48 -5.74 11.21 -12.76
C ALA A 48 -4.66 12.29 -12.84
N ASP A 49 -4.47 13.02 -11.76
CA ASP A 49 -3.44 14.06 -11.62
C ASP A 49 -2.16 13.57 -10.92
N CYS A 50 -2.04 12.27 -10.69
CA CYS A 50 -0.90 11.64 -10.03
C CYS A 50 -0.06 10.83 -11.01
N ASP A 51 1.20 10.64 -10.68
CA ASP A 51 2.15 9.87 -11.50
C ASP A 51 2.28 8.42 -11.04
N VAL A 52 2.03 8.17 -9.76
CA VAL A 52 2.19 6.87 -9.10
C VAL A 52 0.98 6.59 -8.21
N LEU A 53 0.54 5.35 -8.19
CA LEU A 53 -0.55 4.88 -7.33
C LEU A 53 0.03 4.00 -6.21
N ALA A 54 0.06 4.52 -4.99
CA ALA A 54 0.46 3.78 -3.79
C ALA A 54 -0.80 3.31 -3.08
N VAL A 55 -0.99 2.01 -3.00
CA VAL A 55 -2.27 1.44 -2.59
C VAL A 55 -2.14 0.36 -1.54
N VAL A 56 -3.16 0.26 -0.68
CA VAL A 56 -3.38 -0.85 0.25
C VAL A 56 -4.73 -1.46 -0.13
N LEU A 57 -4.72 -2.39 -1.07
CA LEU A 57 -5.92 -2.93 -1.68
C LEU A 57 -5.85 -4.46 -1.79
N PRO A 58 -7.02 -5.13 -1.84
CA PRO A 58 -7.08 -6.57 -2.09
C PRO A 58 -6.50 -6.96 -3.46
N PRO A 59 -6.04 -8.22 -3.63
CA PRO A 59 -5.45 -8.68 -4.88
C PRO A 59 -6.32 -8.49 -6.12
N ALA A 60 -7.64 -8.57 -6.00
CA ALA A 60 -8.55 -8.36 -7.12
C ALA A 60 -8.43 -6.94 -7.71
N PHE A 61 -8.32 -5.91 -6.86
CA PHE A 61 -8.09 -4.54 -7.31
C PHE A 61 -6.71 -4.35 -7.92
N LEU A 62 -5.69 -4.99 -7.34
CA LEU A 62 -4.32 -4.95 -7.86
C LEU A 62 -4.23 -5.60 -9.23
N ALA A 63 -4.97 -6.69 -9.46
CA ALA A 63 -5.02 -7.34 -10.76
C ALA A 63 -5.56 -6.40 -11.84
N ASP A 64 -6.64 -5.67 -11.55
CA ASP A 64 -7.20 -4.68 -12.46
C ASP A 64 -6.27 -3.49 -12.67
N LEU A 65 -5.70 -2.95 -11.60
CA LEU A 65 -4.80 -1.78 -11.68
C LEU A 65 -3.49 -2.08 -12.41
N THR A 66 -3.05 -3.32 -12.44
CA THR A 66 -1.85 -3.73 -13.17
C THR A 66 -2.13 -4.18 -14.60
N ASN A 67 -3.41 -4.18 -15.01
CA ASN A 67 -3.79 -4.43 -16.39
C ASN A 67 -3.56 -3.15 -17.23
N PRO A 68 -2.70 -3.19 -18.27
CA PRO A 68 -2.40 -2.00 -19.08
C PRO A 68 -3.60 -1.38 -19.79
N ARG A 69 -4.68 -2.13 -19.98
CA ARG A 69 -5.92 -1.63 -20.58
C ARG A 69 -6.72 -0.76 -19.60
N VAL A 70 -6.50 -0.95 -18.29
CA VAL A 70 -7.20 -0.20 -17.24
C VAL A 70 -6.32 0.94 -16.72
N ASN A 71 -5.05 0.69 -16.51
CA ASN A 71 -4.12 1.65 -15.93
C ASN A 71 -2.71 1.42 -16.46
N GLN A 72 -2.00 2.52 -16.76
CA GLN A 72 -0.62 2.47 -17.22
C GLN A 72 0.36 3.09 -16.23
N LYS A 73 -0.14 3.68 -15.13
CA LYS A 73 0.72 4.27 -14.10
C LYS A 73 1.30 3.19 -13.19
N PRO A 74 2.52 3.40 -12.67
CA PRO A 74 3.08 2.49 -11.69
C PRO A 74 2.18 2.32 -10.47
N VAL A 75 2.00 1.08 -10.06
CA VAL A 75 1.29 0.72 -8.83
C VAL A 75 2.32 0.22 -7.83
N ILE A 76 2.39 0.86 -6.67
CA ILE A 76 3.35 0.48 -5.62
C ILE A 76 2.61 0.13 -4.34
N ARG A 77 3.24 -0.70 -3.52
CA ARG A 77 2.78 -1.01 -2.17
C ARG A 77 3.94 -1.04 -1.20
N ALA A 78 3.67 -0.72 0.06
CA ALA A 78 4.67 -0.79 1.12
C ALA A 78 4.89 -2.23 1.56
N ILE A 79 6.16 -2.59 1.76
CA ILE A 79 6.55 -3.83 2.41
C ILE A 79 6.89 -3.50 3.86
N ALA A 80 6.29 -4.25 4.80
CA ALA A 80 6.56 -4.07 6.21
C ALA A 80 6.84 -5.42 6.87
N ASN A 81 7.77 -5.41 7.83
CA ASN A 81 8.03 -6.55 8.69
C ASN A 81 7.28 -6.38 10.01
N ARG A 82 6.81 -7.49 10.54
CA ARG A 82 6.27 -7.56 11.88
C ARG A 82 7.40 -7.85 12.86
N VAL A 83 7.64 -6.92 13.79
CA VAL A 83 8.75 -7.02 14.74
C VAL A 83 8.26 -6.88 16.18
N ALA A 84 8.92 -7.56 17.11
CA ALA A 84 8.63 -7.44 18.54
C ALA A 84 9.14 -6.10 19.06
N THR A 85 8.33 -5.44 19.90
CA THR A 85 8.72 -4.15 20.52
C THR A 85 9.59 -4.30 21.76
N GLY A 86 9.75 -5.53 22.27
CA GLY A 86 10.39 -5.80 23.55
C GLY A 86 9.43 -5.72 24.75
N LYS A 87 8.17 -5.41 24.52
CA LYS A 87 7.10 -5.37 25.51
C LYS A 87 6.16 -6.55 25.33
N THR A 88 5.35 -6.83 26.34
CA THR A 88 4.29 -7.84 26.28
C THR A 88 2.94 -7.19 26.47
N VAL A 89 1.92 -7.80 25.87
CA VAL A 89 0.52 -7.40 26.00
C VAL A 89 -0.31 -8.62 26.36
N VAL A 90 -1.41 -8.40 27.09
CA VAL A 90 -2.34 -9.50 27.44
C VAL A 90 -3.36 -9.64 26.32
N ASN A 91 -3.46 -10.84 25.76
CA ASN A 91 -4.49 -11.15 24.76
C ASN A 91 -5.84 -11.30 25.50
N PRO A 92 -6.83 -10.43 25.23
CA PRO A 92 -8.11 -10.49 25.95
C PRO A 92 -8.93 -11.75 25.65
N ALA A 93 -8.67 -12.42 24.51
CA ALA A 93 -9.36 -13.66 24.14
C ALA A 93 -8.83 -14.88 24.90
N THR A 94 -7.54 -14.92 25.26
CA THR A 94 -6.89 -16.06 25.90
C THR A 94 -6.43 -15.79 27.33
N GLY A 95 -6.31 -14.51 27.73
CA GLY A 95 -5.76 -14.10 29.01
C GLY A 95 -4.25 -14.31 29.14
N LYS A 96 -3.58 -14.73 28.06
CA LYS A 96 -2.13 -14.99 28.05
C LYS A 96 -1.35 -13.76 27.67
N GLU A 97 -0.15 -13.62 28.22
CA GLU A 97 0.81 -12.62 27.77
C GLU A 97 1.42 -13.06 26.45
N GLU A 98 1.46 -12.12 25.51
CA GLU A 98 2.04 -12.32 24.19
C GLU A 98 3.00 -11.16 23.88
N PRO A 99 4.03 -11.38 23.06
CA PRO A 99 4.89 -10.29 22.62
C PRO A 99 4.09 -9.23 21.88
N GLU A 100 4.27 -7.97 22.25
CA GLU A 100 3.73 -6.85 21.48
C GLU A 100 4.47 -6.76 20.16
N MET A 101 3.71 -6.69 19.06
CA MET A 101 4.25 -6.62 17.71
C MET A 101 3.91 -5.28 17.09
N LYS A 102 4.82 -4.76 16.28
CA LYS A 102 4.57 -3.58 15.42
C LYS A 102 5.00 -3.89 14.00
N PHE A 103 4.47 -3.11 13.06
CA PHE A 103 4.94 -3.15 11.68
C PHE A 103 6.03 -2.11 11.48
N GLU A 104 7.11 -2.51 10.85
CA GLU A 104 8.23 -1.65 10.52
C GLU A 104 8.40 -1.61 9.00
N HIS A 105 8.40 -0.41 8.44
CA HIS A 105 8.56 -0.23 7.00
C HIS A 105 9.93 -0.75 6.54
N VAL A 106 9.93 -1.54 5.48
CA VAL A 106 11.14 -2.09 4.86
C VAL A 106 11.45 -1.36 3.55
N ALA A 107 10.49 -1.31 2.65
CA ALA A 107 10.67 -0.76 1.31
C ALA A 107 9.33 -0.56 0.62
N TRP A 108 9.35 0.16 -0.49
CA TRP A 108 8.26 0.16 -1.47
C TRP A 108 8.58 -0.84 -2.56
N GLU A 109 7.58 -1.54 -3.05
CA GLU A 109 7.72 -2.41 -4.21
C GLU A 109 6.73 -2.03 -5.30
N ARG A 110 7.13 -2.19 -6.56
CA ARG A 110 6.21 -2.03 -7.68
C ARG A 110 5.49 -3.35 -7.93
N VAL A 111 4.18 -3.29 -7.98
CA VAL A 111 3.35 -4.44 -8.35
C VAL A 111 3.28 -4.49 -9.87
N ILE A 112 3.89 -5.48 -10.47
CA ILE A 112 3.97 -5.61 -11.92
C ILE A 112 2.71 -6.28 -12.47
N LYS A 113 2.28 -7.35 -11.82
CA LYS A 113 1.12 -8.13 -12.26
C LYS A 113 0.59 -8.97 -11.11
N VAL A 114 -0.73 -9.07 -11.03
CA VAL A 114 -1.40 -10.03 -10.15
C VAL A 114 -2.28 -10.90 -11.01
N GLU A 115 -2.07 -12.20 -10.97
CA GLU A 115 -2.79 -13.17 -11.78
C GLU A 115 -3.31 -14.30 -10.90
N ILE A 116 -4.60 -14.58 -11.04
CA ILE A 116 -5.22 -15.73 -10.37
C ILE A 116 -5.52 -16.75 -11.46
N ILE A 117 -4.90 -17.91 -11.35
CA ILE A 117 -5.09 -19.03 -12.28
C ILE A 117 -5.98 -20.04 -11.58
N THR A 118 -7.11 -20.36 -12.20
CA THR A 118 -8.08 -21.28 -11.62
C THR A 118 -8.45 -22.35 -12.62
N GLU A 119 -8.81 -23.53 -12.09
CA GLU A 119 -9.36 -24.63 -12.84
C GLU A 119 -10.72 -24.98 -12.26
N LYS A 120 -11.73 -25.08 -13.12
CA LYS A 120 -13.05 -25.51 -12.70
C LYS A 120 -13.04 -26.99 -12.37
N LEU A 121 -13.49 -27.34 -11.18
CA LEU A 121 -13.59 -28.73 -10.73
C LEU A 121 -14.77 -29.47 -11.35
#